data_70f07ba0b0fcd609ca390982c6407bac
#
_entry.id   70f07ba0b0fcd609ca390982c6407bac
#
_cell.length_a   1.000
_cell.length_b   1.000
_cell.length_c   1.000
_cell.angle_alpha   90.00
_cell.angle_beta   90.00
_cell.angle_gamma   90.00
#
_symmetry.space_group_name_H-M   'P 1'
#
loop_
_entity.id
_entity.type
_entity.pdbx_description
1 polymer ?
#
loop_
_entity_poly.entity_id
_entity_poly.type
_entity_poly.pdbx_seq_one_letter_code
_entity_poly.pdbx_strand_id
1 'polypeptide(L)'
;MADWKIPLGEDAWELCHFTEEEPGIWRAVFQDPRGECPPGLDPVVKCPYGKPGERLWVREPWKVGLFLPWGGFEVEYQSDGARKVCRPVRGHAEAWLERLKEQSLGDCRKAGVKPWLDRSVLRRRQAMFLPRCASRILLEITDIEVRKLKSITAEEARAEGIEAIFYDEETSATGWKNYLEPESMCIRARDSFFTLWDRLHGAGEAEKDPWVWMIKFKVLEFKGIIK
;
A
#
# COMPACT_ATOMS: atom_id res chain seq x y z
N MET A 1 -3.07 4.47 -11.70
CA MET A 1 -3.05 5.95 -11.90
C MET A 1 -3.67 6.26 -13.25
N ALA A 2 -4.50 7.28 -13.35
CA ALA A 2 -5.09 7.66 -14.63
C ALA A 2 -3.99 8.27 -15.51
N ASP A 3 -3.90 7.79 -16.77
CA ASP A 3 -3.11 8.44 -17.80
C ASP A 3 -3.71 9.83 -18.05
N TRP A 4 -3.10 10.85 -17.51
CA TRP A 4 -3.48 12.24 -17.73
C TRP A 4 -3.00 12.70 -19.12
N LYS A 5 -3.50 12.06 -20.16
CA LYS A 5 -3.44 12.57 -21.53
C LYS A 5 -4.73 13.30 -21.79
N ILE A 6 -4.68 14.61 -21.75
CA ILE A 6 -5.76 15.43 -22.26
C ILE A 6 -5.62 15.40 -23.78
N PRO A 7 -6.60 14.88 -24.54
CA PRO A 7 -6.57 14.90 -25.98
C PRO A 7 -6.96 16.31 -26.43
N LEU A 8 -6.01 17.20 -26.49
CA LEU A 8 -6.16 18.52 -27.07
C LEU A 8 -5.22 18.61 -28.25
N GLY A 9 -5.80 18.67 -29.45
CA GLY A 9 -5.21 19.07 -30.73
C GLY A 9 -3.70 19.04 -30.93
N GLU A 10 -3.19 19.56 -32.04
CA GLU A 10 -1.78 19.51 -32.44
C GLU A 10 -0.77 20.22 -31.48
N ASP A 11 -1.26 20.92 -30.44
CA ASP A 11 -0.45 21.48 -29.38
C ASP A 11 -0.46 20.55 -28.16
N ALA A 12 0.58 19.72 -28.04
CA ALA A 12 0.74 18.82 -26.90
C ALA A 12 1.11 19.60 -25.62
N TRP A 13 0.10 19.88 -24.79
CA TRP A 13 0.32 20.43 -23.45
C TRP A 13 0.91 19.34 -22.53
N GLU A 14 2.06 19.64 -21.95
CA GLU A 14 2.71 18.72 -21.01
C GLU A 14 2.43 19.14 -19.57
N LEU A 15 2.17 18.16 -18.71
CA LEU A 15 2.08 18.36 -17.27
C LEU A 15 3.47 18.68 -16.71
N CYS A 16 3.69 19.92 -16.29
CA CYS A 16 4.99 20.40 -15.83
C CYS A 16 5.21 20.20 -14.34
N HIS A 17 4.24 20.59 -13.52
CA HIS A 17 4.32 20.47 -12.07
C HIS A 17 2.94 20.53 -11.43
N PHE A 18 2.92 20.28 -10.11
CA PHE A 18 1.75 20.47 -9.27
C PHE A 18 2.02 21.58 -8.26
N THR A 19 1.04 22.44 -8.04
CA THR A 19 1.06 23.46 -6.99
C THR A 19 0.03 23.09 -5.92
N GLU A 20 0.44 23.00 -4.67
CA GLU A 20 -0.48 22.77 -3.56
C GLU A 20 -1.30 24.04 -3.32
N GLU A 21 -2.63 23.93 -3.34
CA GLU A 21 -3.56 25.04 -3.05
C GLU A 21 -4.02 25.00 -1.60
N GLU A 22 -4.36 23.82 -1.14
CA GLU A 22 -4.75 23.52 0.25
C GLU A 22 -4.20 22.15 0.62
N PRO A 23 -4.04 21.84 1.92
CA PRO A 23 -3.57 20.53 2.35
C PRO A 23 -4.36 19.37 1.74
N GLY A 24 -3.71 18.57 0.89
CA GLY A 24 -4.33 17.46 0.18
C GLY A 24 -4.99 17.81 -1.14
N ILE A 25 -4.87 19.05 -1.62
CA ILE A 25 -5.45 19.53 -2.87
C ILE A 25 -4.36 20.19 -3.71
N TRP A 26 -4.16 19.71 -4.92
CA TRP A 26 -3.15 20.22 -5.86
C TRP A 26 -3.78 20.67 -7.16
N ARG A 27 -3.22 21.71 -7.73
CA ARG A 27 -3.51 22.15 -9.09
C ARG A 27 -2.42 21.59 -10.02
N ALA A 28 -2.83 20.89 -11.06
CA ALA A 28 -1.93 20.43 -12.11
C ALA A 28 -1.67 21.59 -13.09
N VAL A 29 -0.41 21.96 -13.29
CA VAL A 29 0.00 23.03 -14.18
C VAL A 29 0.53 22.44 -15.48
N PHE A 30 -0.08 22.82 -16.59
CA PHE A 30 0.31 22.41 -17.93
C PHE A 30 0.98 23.57 -18.67
N GLN A 31 1.95 23.27 -19.49
CA GLN A 31 2.63 24.26 -20.33
C GLN A 31 2.80 23.71 -21.75
N ASP A 32 2.79 24.61 -22.73
CA ASP A 32 3.19 24.30 -24.09
C ASP A 32 4.74 24.30 -24.24
N PRO A 33 5.29 23.88 -25.37
CA PRO A 33 6.75 23.92 -25.62
C PRO A 33 7.36 25.33 -25.52
N ARG A 34 6.54 26.40 -25.54
CA ARG A 34 6.96 27.80 -25.38
C ARG A 34 6.88 28.28 -23.92
N GLY A 35 6.35 27.42 -23.01
CA GLY A 35 6.16 27.75 -21.61
C GLY A 35 4.87 28.54 -21.31
N GLU A 36 3.96 28.62 -22.26
CA GLU A 36 2.65 29.27 -22.04
C GLU A 36 1.68 28.31 -21.36
N CYS A 37 0.90 28.83 -20.41
CA CYS A 37 -0.14 28.03 -19.73
C CYS A 37 -1.47 28.18 -20.49
N PRO A 38 -2.21 27.09 -20.75
CA PRO A 38 -3.50 27.16 -21.40
C PRO A 38 -4.51 27.87 -20.49
N PRO A 39 -5.27 28.85 -20.99
CA PRO A 39 -6.28 29.51 -20.19
C PRO A 39 -7.39 28.52 -19.78
N GLY A 40 -7.65 28.42 -18.47
CA GLY A 40 -8.75 27.61 -17.93
C GLY A 40 -8.49 26.09 -17.85
N LEU A 41 -7.27 25.62 -18.11
CA LEU A 41 -6.91 24.21 -18.02
C LEU A 41 -6.06 23.94 -16.77
N ASP A 42 -6.66 24.14 -15.60
CA ASP A 42 -6.00 23.93 -14.31
C ASP A 42 -6.80 22.90 -13.48
N PRO A 43 -6.76 21.59 -13.81
CA PRO A 43 -7.53 20.61 -13.09
C PRO A 43 -7.03 20.50 -11.65
N VAL A 44 -7.95 20.59 -10.71
CA VAL A 44 -7.69 20.36 -9.30
C VAL A 44 -7.75 18.88 -9.00
N VAL A 45 -6.69 18.36 -8.41
CA VAL A 45 -6.53 16.94 -8.06
C VAL A 45 -6.48 16.79 -6.55
N LYS A 46 -7.32 15.92 -6.02
CA LYS A 46 -7.33 15.58 -4.59
C LYS A 46 -6.58 14.29 -4.37
N CYS A 47 -5.77 14.25 -3.30
CA CYS A 47 -5.15 13.00 -2.90
C CYS A 47 -6.23 11.97 -2.51
N PRO A 48 -6.24 10.78 -3.12
CA PRO A 48 -7.24 9.76 -2.82
C PRO A 48 -7.08 9.16 -1.42
N TYR A 49 -5.95 9.39 -0.77
CA TYR A 49 -5.65 8.88 0.56
C TYR A 49 -5.99 9.85 1.69
N GLY A 50 -6.40 11.09 1.37
CA GLY A 50 -6.78 12.09 2.34
C GLY A 50 -5.83 13.29 2.40
N LYS A 51 -5.71 13.92 3.55
CA LYS A 51 -4.88 15.12 3.81
C LYS A 51 -4.08 14.98 5.09
N PRO A 52 -3.03 15.80 5.30
CA PRO A 52 -2.29 15.81 6.55
C PRO A 52 -3.20 15.92 7.79
N GLY A 53 -2.93 15.13 8.82
CA GLY A 53 -3.73 14.98 10.03
C GLY A 53 -4.84 13.91 9.94
N GLU A 54 -5.17 13.40 8.78
CA GLU A 54 -6.11 12.29 8.64
C GLU A 54 -5.46 10.95 8.99
N ARG A 55 -6.32 10.00 9.40
CA ARG A 55 -5.88 8.69 9.88
C ARG A 55 -6.19 7.59 8.89
N LEU A 56 -5.20 6.76 8.64
CA LEU A 56 -5.30 5.56 7.81
C LEU A 56 -5.20 4.32 8.70
N TRP A 57 -6.09 3.37 8.49
CA TRP A 57 -5.97 2.05 9.10
C TRP A 57 -5.44 1.05 8.05
N VAL A 58 -4.40 0.32 8.42
CA VAL A 58 -3.73 -0.60 7.52
C VAL A 58 -4.52 -1.91 7.42
N ARG A 59 -4.65 -2.42 6.21
CA ARG A 59 -5.21 -3.73 5.93
C ARG A 59 -4.08 -4.70 5.62
N GLU A 60 -4.12 -5.86 6.29
CA GLU A 60 -3.14 -6.92 6.12
C GLU A 60 -3.81 -8.19 5.59
N PRO A 61 -3.11 -9.03 4.81
CA PRO A 61 -3.59 -10.37 4.48
C PRO A 61 -3.80 -11.20 5.75
N TRP A 62 -4.89 -11.93 5.82
CA TRP A 62 -5.34 -12.59 7.03
C TRP A 62 -6.06 -13.92 6.77
N LYS A 63 -6.28 -14.67 7.81
CA LYS A 63 -7.22 -15.79 7.84
C LYS A 63 -8.02 -15.78 9.14
N VAL A 64 -9.14 -16.50 9.14
CA VAL A 64 -9.90 -16.70 10.36
C VAL A 64 -9.14 -17.64 11.28
N GLY A 65 -9.06 -17.32 12.56
CA GLY A 65 -8.56 -18.21 13.59
C GLY A 65 -9.68 -19.05 14.20
N LEU A 66 -10.55 -18.43 14.97
CA LEU A 66 -11.69 -19.06 15.68
C LEU A 66 -12.92 -18.17 15.60
N PHE A 67 -14.10 -18.79 15.75
CA PHE A 67 -15.34 -18.09 16.10
C PHE A 67 -15.63 -18.31 17.57
N LEU A 68 -16.01 -17.24 18.26
CA LEU A 68 -16.23 -17.26 19.69
C LEU A 68 -17.73 -17.31 20.00
N PRO A 69 -18.15 -17.99 21.07
CA PRO A 69 -19.59 -18.20 21.40
C PRO A 69 -20.37 -16.89 21.55
N TRP A 70 -19.71 -15.82 21.98
CA TRP A 70 -20.32 -14.50 22.19
C TRP A 70 -20.40 -13.63 20.93
N GLY A 71 -20.19 -14.22 19.72
CA GLY A 71 -20.29 -13.52 18.44
C GLY A 71 -19.02 -12.77 18.05
N GLY A 72 -17.89 -13.06 18.68
CA GLY A 72 -16.57 -12.59 18.24
C GLY A 72 -15.89 -13.56 17.29
N PHE A 73 -14.78 -13.13 16.70
CA PHE A 73 -13.92 -13.97 15.89
C PHE A 73 -12.46 -13.59 16.08
N GLU A 74 -11.59 -14.57 15.87
CA GLU A 74 -10.14 -14.37 15.88
C GLU A 74 -9.65 -14.23 14.42
N VAL A 75 -8.76 -13.30 14.20
CA VAL A 75 -7.96 -13.20 12.97
C VAL A 75 -6.53 -13.60 13.24
N GLU A 76 -5.88 -14.22 12.25
CA GLU A 76 -4.46 -14.49 12.22
C GLU A 76 -3.87 -13.76 11.03
N TYR A 77 -2.89 -12.88 11.28
CA TYR A 77 -2.24 -12.09 10.23
C TYR A 77 -1.18 -12.93 9.53
N GLN A 78 -1.12 -12.82 8.20
CA GLN A 78 -0.20 -13.62 7.40
C GLN A 78 1.24 -13.10 7.45
N SER A 79 1.44 -11.85 7.85
CA SER A 79 2.76 -11.21 7.94
C SER A 79 3.65 -11.82 9.03
N ASP A 80 3.07 -12.16 10.18
CA ASP A 80 3.81 -12.58 11.38
C ASP A 80 3.14 -13.69 12.17
N GLY A 81 1.97 -14.18 11.74
CA GLY A 81 1.17 -15.18 12.44
C GLY A 81 0.53 -14.68 13.75
N ALA A 82 0.64 -13.40 14.06
CA ALA A 82 0.02 -12.83 15.24
C ALA A 82 -1.51 -12.93 15.15
N ARG A 83 -2.16 -12.96 16.31
CA ARG A 83 -3.60 -13.15 16.41
C ARG A 83 -4.26 -12.01 17.17
N LYS A 84 -5.48 -11.67 16.74
CA LYS A 84 -6.31 -10.67 17.40
C LYS A 84 -7.75 -11.14 17.46
N VAL A 85 -8.36 -11.02 18.63
CA VAL A 85 -9.80 -11.24 18.81
C VAL A 85 -10.54 -9.95 18.47
N CYS A 86 -11.53 -10.08 17.62
CA CYS A 86 -12.32 -8.98 17.09
C CYS A 86 -13.81 -9.17 17.46
N ARG A 87 -14.46 -8.06 17.76
CA ARG A 87 -15.90 -7.99 17.91
C ARG A 87 -16.46 -7.14 16.76
N PRO A 88 -17.31 -7.69 15.89
CA PRO A 88 -17.98 -6.90 14.86
C PRO A 88 -18.83 -5.81 15.51
N VAL A 89 -18.85 -4.63 14.93
CA VAL A 89 -19.74 -3.55 15.36
C VAL A 89 -21.15 -3.85 14.83
N ARG A 90 -22.18 -3.58 15.63
CA ARG A 90 -23.59 -3.85 15.34
C ARG A 90 -24.05 -3.39 13.94
N GLY A 91 -25.01 -4.08 13.35
CA GLY A 91 -25.60 -3.81 12.04
C GLY A 91 -25.29 -4.92 11.03
N HIS A 92 -24.92 -4.56 9.79
CA HIS A 92 -24.58 -5.53 8.71
C HIS A 92 -23.46 -6.54 9.05
N ALA A 93 -22.83 -6.37 10.20
CA ALA A 93 -21.75 -7.21 10.70
C ALA A 93 -22.20 -8.65 11.00
N GLU A 94 -23.45 -8.89 11.42
CA GLU A 94 -23.94 -10.23 11.74
C GLU A 94 -24.05 -11.10 10.50
N ALA A 95 -24.69 -10.60 9.45
CA ALA A 95 -24.81 -11.34 8.18
C ALA A 95 -23.46 -11.58 7.51
N TRP A 96 -22.52 -10.65 7.64
CA TRP A 96 -21.15 -10.82 7.17
C TRP A 96 -20.42 -11.90 7.99
N LEU A 97 -20.58 -11.92 9.31
CA LEU A 97 -19.97 -12.90 10.20
C LEU A 97 -20.49 -14.32 9.94
N GLU A 98 -21.78 -14.48 9.73
CA GLU A 98 -22.38 -15.77 9.36
C GLU A 98 -21.85 -16.28 8.02
N ARG A 99 -21.77 -15.43 6.99
CA ARG A 99 -21.14 -15.81 5.71
C ARG A 99 -19.67 -16.21 5.88
N LEU A 100 -18.93 -15.49 6.72
CA LEU A 100 -17.55 -15.79 7.02
C LEU A 100 -17.42 -17.18 7.67
N LYS A 101 -18.30 -17.48 8.61
CA LYS A 101 -18.39 -18.75 9.31
C LYS A 101 -18.74 -19.91 8.37
N GLU A 102 -19.78 -19.75 7.55
CA GLU A 102 -20.16 -20.73 6.54
C GLU A 102 -19.05 -21.05 5.55
N GLN A 103 -18.35 -20.02 5.06
CA GLN A 103 -17.21 -20.21 4.18
C GLN A 103 -16.08 -21.00 4.86
N SER A 104 -15.78 -20.70 6.11
CA SER A 104 -14.75 -21.39 6.89
C SER A 104 -15.13 -22.83 7.20
N LEU A 105 -16.40 -23.10 7.51
CA LEU A 105 -16.94 -24.46 7.64
C LEU A 105 -16.87 -25.22 6.29
N GLY A 106 -17.10 -24.53 5.18
CA GLY A 106 -16.93 -25.07 3.84
C GLY A 106 -15.48 -25.49 3.55
N ASP A 107 -14.49 -24.68 3.99
CA ASP A 107 -13.08 -25.03 3.87
C ASP A 107 -12.73 -26.30 4.66
N CYS A 108 -13.20 -26.43 5.90
CA CYS A 108 -13.01 -27.62 6.72
C CYS A 108 -13.65 -28.86 6.07
N ARG A 109 -14.88 -28.73 5.56
CA ARG A 109 -15.57 -29.86 4.86
C ARG A 109 -14.82 -30.33 3.63
N LYS A 110 -14.31 -29.41 2.81
CA LYS A 110 -13.52 -29.73 1.62
C LYS A 110 -12.21 -30.46 1.96
N ALA A 111 -11.60 -30.11 3.08
CA ALA A 111 -10.38 -30.72 3.57
C ALA A 111 -10.62 -32.04 4.36
N GLY A 112 -11.87 -32.41 4.60
CA GLY A 112 -12.21 -33.62 5.39
C GLY A 112 -11.86 -33.52 6.87
N VAL A 113 -11.69 -32.30 7.41
CA VAL A 113 -11.31 -32.10 8.83
C VAL A 113 -12.51 -31.60 9.64
N LYS A 114 -12.51 -31.94 10.93
CA LYS A 114 -13.51 -31.38 11.85
C LYS A 114 -13.34 -29.87 11.96
N PRO A 115 -14.44 -29.12 12.06
CA PRO A 115 -14.38 -27.67 12.20
C PRO A 115 -13.41 -27.24 13.31
N TRP A 116 -12.52 -26.31 12.99
CA TRP A 116 -11.58 -25.66 13.90
C TRP A 116 -10.47 -26.54 14.48
N LEU A 117 -10.41 -27.83 14.11
CA LEU A 117 -9.36 -28.73 14.58
C LEU A 117 -8.01 -28.41 13.89
N ASP A 118 -8.06 -28.15 12.61
CA ASP A 118 -6.89 -27.74 11.83
C ASP A 118 -7.16 -26.40 11.13
N ARG A 119 -6.46 -25.37 11.58
CA ARG A 119 -6.58 -24.02 11.04
C ARG A 119 -5.80 -23.81 9.75
N SER A 120 -4.90 -24.74 9.41
CA SER A 120 -4.08 -24.64 8.19
C SER A 120 -4.95 -24.71 6.93
N VAL A 121 -6.09 -25.41 7.00
CA VAL A 121 -7.04 -25.59 5.90
C VAL A 121 -7.90 -24.34 5.63
N LEU A 122 -7.93 -23.38 6.55
CA LEU A 122 -8.71 -22.16 6.38
C LEU A 122 -8.06 -21.26 5.36
N ARG A 123 -8.86 -20.77 4.42
CA ARG A 123 -8.36 -19.95 3.32
C ARG A 123 -7.71 -18.65 3.78
N ARG A 124 -6.63 -18.30 3.12
CA ARG A 124 -6.04 -16.96 3.20
C ARG A 124 -6.95 -15.96 2.49
N ARG A 125 -7.06 -14.78 3.07
CA ARG A 125 -7.88 -13.68 2.55
C ARG A 125 -6.98 -12.49 2.24
N GLN A 126 -7.31 -11.83 1.15
CA GLN A 126 -6.60 -10.61 0.75
C GLN A 126 -6.83 -9.49 1.77
N ALA A 127 -5.87 -8.58 1.86
CA ALA A 127 -5.88 -7.44 2.76
C ALA A 127 -7.16 -6.58 2.64
N MET A 128 -7.66 -6.39 1.42
CA MET A 128 -8.84 -5.58 1.14
C MET A 128 -10.11 -6.05 1.89
N PHE A 129 -10.17 -7.32 2.28
CA PHE A 129 -11.30 -7.89 3.02
C PHE A 129 -11.12 -7.86 4.54
N LEU A 130 -10.02 -7.31 5.05
CA LEU A 130 -9.83 -7.17 6.49
C LEU A 130 -10.86 -6.17 7.05
N PRO A 131 -11.68 -6.55 8.04
CA PRO A 131 -12.61 -5.61 8.66
C PRO A 131 -11.87 -4.61 9.56
N ARG A 132 -12.42 -3.40 9.68
CA ARG A 132 -11.77 -2.31 10.46
C ARG A 132 -11.46 -2.69 11.90
N CYS A 133 -12.34 -3.46 12.57
CA CYS A 133 -12.11 -3.94 13.94
C CYS A 133 -10.87 -4.86 14.05
N ALA A 134 -10.45 -5.49 12.96
CA ALA A 134 -9.28 -6.33 12.90
C ALA A 134 -8.00 -5.56 12.50
N SER A 135 -8.08 -4.31 12.06
CA SER A 135 -6.87 -3.52 11.85
C SER A 135 -6.12 -3.33 13.17
N ARG A 136 -4.83 -3.48 13.14
CA ARG A 136 -3.92 -3.33 14.31
C ARG A 136 -2.91 -2.20 14.12
N ILE A 137 -2.86 -1.61 12.94
CA ILE A 137 -1.95 -0.52 12.61
C ILE A 137 -2.79 0.70 12.23
N LEU A 138 -2.58 1.78 12.97
CA LEU A 138 -3.18 3.08 12.72
C LEU A 138 -2.07 4.07 12.39
N LEU A 139 -2.19 4.72 11.26
CA LEU A 139 -1.27 5.74 10.78
C LEU A 139 -1.95 7.10 10.78
N GLU A 140 -1.16 8.16 10.94
CA GLU A 140 -1.58 9.54 10.67
C GLU A 140 -0.73 10.09 9.54
N ILE A 141 -1.38 10.63 8.53
CA ILE A 141 -0.70 11.31 7.43
C ILE A 141 -0.04 12.58 7.99
N THR A 142 1.27 12.71 7.83
CA THR A 142 2.01 13.89 8.27
C THR A 142 2.27 14.87 7.14
N ASP A 143 2.43 14.35 5.93
CA ASP A 143 2.76 15.15 4.76
C ASP A 143 2.35 14.42 3.48
N ILE A 144 2.03 15.15 2.42
CA ILE A 144 1.74 14.61 1.10
C ILE A 144 2.39 15.51 0.05
N GLU A 145 3.10 14.91 -0.87
CA GLU A 145 3.73 15.58 -2.00
C GLU A 145 3.34 14.89 -3.30
N VAL A 146 3.28 15.67 -4.39
CA VAL A 146 3.17 15.14 -5.75
C VAL A 146 4.49 15.39 -6.46
N ARG A 147 5.16 14.32 -6.90
CA ARG A 147 6.46 14.46 -7.58
C ARG A 147 6.73 13.31 -8.53
N LYS A 148 7.76 13.46 -9.33
CA LYS A 148 8.25 12.43 -10.24
C LYS A 148 8.84 11.26 -9.46
N LEU A 149 8.57 10.02 -9.91
CA LEU A 149 9.07 8.80 -9.26
C LEU A 149 10.59 8.79 -9.13
N LYS A 150 11.29 9.22 -10.19
CA LYS A 150 12.76 9.25 -10.20
C LYS A 150 13.37 10.30 -9.28
N SER A 151 12.57 11.20 -8.69
CA SER A 151 13.06 12.17 -7.71
C SER A 151 13.27 11.57 -6.31
N ILE A 152 12.89 10.31 -6.08
CA ILE A 152 13.06 9.61 -4.79
C ILE A 152 14.53 9.63 -4.36
N THR A 153 14.78 9.96 -3.09
CA THR A 153 16.12 9.92 -2.49
C THR A 153 16.49 8.49 -2.05
N ALA A 154 17.77 8.27 -1.73
CA ALA A 154 18.21 6.97 -1.22
C ALA A 154 17.60 6.66 0.15
N GLU A 155 17.41 7.67 1.00
CA GLU A 155 16.79 7.56 2.31
C GLU A 155 15.31 7.17 2.19
N GLU A 156 14.59 7.82 1.28
CA GLU A 156 13.19 7.50 1.01
C GLU A 156 13.03 6.10 0.42
N ALA A 157 13.89 5.71 -0.51
CA ALA A 157 13.88 4.35 -1.05
C ALA A 157 14.08 3.29 0.04
N ARG A 158 14.95 3.57 1.03
CA ARG A 158 15.12 2.69 2.21
C ARG A 158 13.86 2.68 3.09
N ALA A 159 13.22 3.83 3.27
CA ALA A 159 11.98 3.95 4.06
C ALA A 159 10.81 3.20 3.42
N GLU A 160 10.80 3.01 2.09
CA GLU A 160 9.84 2.14 1.37
C GLU A 160 10.04 0.65 1.66
N GLY A 161 11.06 0.29 2.45
CA GLY A 161 11.26 -1.08 2.94
C GLY A 161 11.99 -2.01 1.98
N ILE A 162 12.83 -1.48 1.08
CA ILE A 162 13.70 -2.31 0.26
C ILE A 162 14.67 -3.10 1.14
N GLU A 163 14.96 -4.34 0.73
CA GLU A 163 15.77 -5.28 1.51
C GLU A 163 17.28 -5.11 1.22
N ALA A 164 18.09 -4.91 2.25
CA ALA A 164 19.53 -5.07 2.16
C ALA A 164 19.87 -6.58 2.21
N ILE A 165 20.65 -7.06 1.26
CA ILE A 165 21.04 -8.47 1.15
C ILE A 165 22.52 -8.71 1.46
N PHE A 166 23.31 -7.64 1.46
CA PHE A 166 24.74 -7.71 1.72
C PHE A 166 25.17 -6.41 2.41
N TYR A 167 26.08 -6.54 3.36
CA TYR A 167 26.77 -5.43 4.00
C TYR A 167 28.24 -5.82 4.22
N ASP A 168 29.14 -4.99 3.73
CA ASP A 168 30.58 -5.13 3.92
C ASP A 168 31.04 -4.13 4.99
N GLU A 169 31.50 -4.64 6.13
CA GLU A 169 31.95 -3.82 7.25
C GLU A 169 33.22 -3.00 6.94
N GLU A 170 34.12 -3.51 6.08
CA GLU A 170 35.38 -2.84 5.75
C GLU A 170 35.16 -1.63 4.83
N THR A 171 34.30 -1.80 3.83
CA THR A 171 34.00 -0.75 2.83
C THR A 171 32.74 0.05 3.10
N SER A 172 31.96 -0.37 4.10
CA SER A 172 30.59 0.15 4.37
C SER A 172 29.66 0.05 3.16
N ALA A 173 29.96 -0.84 2.22
CA ALA A 173 29.13 -1.07 1.05
C ALA A 173 27.90 -1.91 1.38
N THR A 174 26.75 -1.52 0.84
CA THR A 174 25.51 -2.25 1.00
C THR A 174 25.01 -2.72 -0.37
N GLY A 175 24.78 -4.02 -0.52
CA GLY A 175 24.06 -4.59 -1.65
C GLY A 175 22.58 -4.64 -1.38
N TRP A 176 21.76 -4.21 -2.35
CA TRP A 176 20.31 -4.16 -2.24
C TRP A 176 19.67 -5.20 -3.15
N LYS A 177 18.54 -5.73 -2.72
CA LYS A 177 17.80 -6.76 -3.46
C LYS A 177 17.34 -6.25 -4.82
N ASN A 178 17.60 -7.04 -5.86
CA ASN A 178 16.95 -6.87 -7.14
C ASN A 178 15.64 -7.69 -7.15
N TYR A 179 14.51 -7.03 -7.26
CA TYR A 179 13.21 -7.68 -7.19
C TYR A 179 12.75 -8.29 -8.53
N LEU A 180 13.42 -7.95 -9.63
CA LEU A 180 13.18 -8.54 -10.96
C LEU A 180 14.10 -9.75 -11.21
N GLU A 181 15.35 -9.64 -10.77
CA GLU A 181 16.39 -10.65 -10.99
C GLU A 181 16.98 -11.08 -9.63
N PRO A 182 16.42 -12.08 -8.95
CA PRO A 182 16.86 -12.49 -7.60
C PRO A 182 18.34 -12.92 -7.49
N GLU A 183 18.93 -13.36 -8.60
CA GLU A 183 20.35 -13.77 -8.68
C GLU A 183 21.31 -12.58 -8.77
N SER A 184 20.81 -11.38 -8.96
CA SER A 184 21.60 -10.14 -9.04
C SER A 184 21.28 -9.21 -7.88
N MET A 185 22.14 -8.21 -7.64
CA MET A 185 21.90 -7.18 -6.63
C MET A 185 22.04 -5.79 -7.24
N CYS A 186 21.38 -4.83 -6.61
CA CYS A 186 21.53 -3.41 -6.92
C CYS A 186 22.57 -2.79 -5.99
N ILE A 187 23.42 -1.94 -6.53
CA ILE A 187 24.44 -1.20 -5.78
C ILE A 187 23.80 -0.02 -5.03
N ARG A 188 22.81 0.63 -5.64
CA ARG A 188 22.13 1.79 -5.04
C ARG A 188 20.72 1.43 -4.57
N ALA A 189 20.34 1.97 -3.41
CA ALA A 189 19.01 1.80 -2.85
C ALA A 189 17.89 2.21 -3.83
N ARG A 190 18.08 3.30 -4.56
CA ARG A 190 17.12 3.78 -5.57
C ARG A 190 16.89 2.77 -6.70
N ASP A 191 17.96 2.13 -7.16
CA ASP A 191 17.85 1.15 -8.25
C ASP A 191 17.05 -0.07 -7.78
N SER A 192 17.28 -0.53 -6.54
CA SER A 192 16.47 -1.58 -5.92
C SER A 192 14.99 -1.19 -5.84
N PHE A 193 14.69 0.05 -5.42
CA PHE A 193 13.32 0.56 -5.39
C PHE A 193 12.67 0.55 -6.78
N PHE A 194 13.38 0.94 -7.83
CA PHE A 194 12.84 0.90 -9.20
C PHE A 194 12.55 -0.53 -9.67
N THR A 195 13.38 -1.51 -9.30
CA THR A 195 13.07 -2.93 -9.59
C THR A 195 11.83 -3.42 -8.82
N LEU A 196 11.62 -2.96 -7.57
CA LEU A 196 10.41 -3.24 -6.83
C LEU A 196 9.18 -2.59 -7.47
N TRP A 197 9.31 -1.33 -7.91
CA TRP A 197 8.25 -0.61 -8.62
C TRP A 197 7.81 -1.37 -9.88
N ASP A 198 8.76 -1.75 -10.71
CA ASP A 198 8.50 -2.49 -11.95
C ASP A 198 7.86 -3.86 -11.68
N ARG A 199 8.28 -4.55 -10.61
CA ARG A 199 7.65 -5.81 -10.19
C ARG A 199 6.16 -5.64 -9.82
N LEU A 200 5.79 -4.51 -9.23
CA LEU A 200 4.43 -4.24 -8.77
C LEU A 200 3.52 -3.67 -9.85
N HIS A 201 4.05 -2.87 -10.75
CA HIS A 201 3.28 -2.09 -11.73
C HIS A 201 3.47 -2.55 -13.18
N GLY A 202 4.52 -3.31 -13.45
CA GLY A 202 4.88 -3.80 -14.79
C GLY A 202 6.29 -3.40 -15.18
N ALA A 203 6.93 -4.22 -16.02
CA ALA A 203 8.30 -3.97 -16.47
C ALA A 203 8.40 -2.64 -17.24
N GLY A 204 9.39 -1.81 -16.88
CA GLY A 204 9.66 -0.52 -17.51
C GLY A 204 8.76 0.63 -17.05
N GLU A 205 7.86 0.42 -16.08
CA GLU A 205 7.00 1.48 -15.56
C GLU A 205 7.79 2.54 -14.78
N ALA A 206 8.91 2.15 -14.12
CA ALA A 206 9.80 3.10 -13.46
C ALA A 206 10.52 4.02 -14.48
N GLU A 207 10.84 3.50 -15.67
CA GLU A 207 11.49 4.29 -16.74
C GLU A 207 10.60 5.44 -17.24
N LYS A 208 9.29 5.27 -17.23
CA LYS A 208 8.31 6.30 -17.62
C LYS A 208 8.29 7.50 -16.68
N ASP A 209 8.95 7.40 -15.52
CA ASP A 209 9.02 8.45 -14.51
C ASP A 209 7.64 9.06 -14.18
N PRO A 210 6.66 8.25 -13.78
CA PRO A 210 5.30 8.74 -13.55
C PRO A 210 5.24 9.73 -12.39
N TRP A 211 4.22 10.60 -12.41
CA TRP A 211 3.85 11.39 -11.25
C TRP A 211 3.24 10.50 -10.17
N VAL A 212 3.72 10.62 -8.94
CA VAL A 212 3.30 9.81 -7.80
C VAL A 212 2.93 10.66 -6.60
N TRP A 213 2.01 10.16 -5.80
CA TRP A 213 1.75 10.66 -4.46
C TRP A 213 2.80 10.11 -3.51
N MET A 214 3.61 10.96 -2.94
CA MET A 214 4.47 10.59 -1.83
C MET A 214 3.76 10.96 -0.52
N ILE A 215 3.47 9.96 0.30
CA ILE A 215 2.71 10.12 1.53
C ILE A 215 3.62 9.79 2.69
N LYS A 216 3.90 10.79 3.53
CA LYS A 216 4.59 10.59 4.79
C LYS A 216 3.57 10.33 5.89
N PHE A 217 3.86 9.40 6.76
CA PHE A 217 2.98 9.08 7.88
C PHE A 217 3.79 8.71 9.12
N LYS A 218 3.15 8.86 10.28
CA LYS A 218 3.64 8.33 11.55
C LYS A 218 2.71 7.24 12.06
N VAL A 219 3.27 6.23 12.73
CA VAL A 219 2.49 5.18 13.37
C VAL A 219 1.94 5.73 14.68
N LEU A 220 0.61 5.80 14.80
CA LEU A 220 -0.07 6.19 16.04
C LEU A 220 -0.29 5.01 16.96
N GLU A 221 -0.66 3.86 16.41
CA GLU A 221 -0.98 2.67 17.17
C GLU A 221 -0.54 1.42 16.42
N PHE A 222 0.15 0.54 17.13
CA PHE A 222 0.47 -0.79 16.68
C PHE A 222 0.09 -1.79 17.77
N LYS A 223 -1.04 -2.50 17.58
CA LYS A 223 -1.51 -3.57 18.47
C LYS A 223 -1.00 -4.93 17.99
N GLY A 224 0.28 -5.01 17.70
CA GLY A 224 0.97 -6.27 17.40
C GLY A 224 1.56 -6.87 18.67
N ILE A 225 1.80 -8.18 18.68
CA ILE A 225 2.62 -8.80 19.70
C ILE A 225 4.06 -8.43 19.36
N ILE A 226 4.68 -7.58 20.19
CA ILE A 226 6.13 -7.43 20.18
C ILE A 226 6.69 -8.77 20.67
N LYS A 227 7.38 -9.48 19.80
CA LYS A 227 8.12 -10.70 20.17
C LYS A 227 9.29 -10.34 21.05
#